data_332627451e3cd64d511aa71174c54573
#
_entry.id   332627451e3cd64d511aa71174c54573
#
_cell.length_a   1.000
_cell.length_b   1.000
_cell.length_c   1.000
_cell.angle_alpha   90.00
_cell.angle_beta   90.00
_cell.angle_gamma   90.00
#
_symmetry.space_group_name_H-M   'P 1'
#
loop_
_entity.id
_entity.type
_entity.pdbx_description
1 polymer ?
#
loop_
_entity_poly.entity_id
_entity_poly.type
_entity_poly.pdbx_seq_one_letter_code
_entity_poly.pdbx_strand_id
1 'polypeptide(L)'
;MIESWKTRHTFMDDVNIVTKLFLGVALFFFIIFVHHFDVMIYLATLMLFFMLLVAGTKWKVVLTFTILATFFALTSSLFMIFYGDGQHELLKFGFVNITTESLVRGLHLSFRTMTVSYFGLSIAFTSQVIMIFYSLMQHLKVKPKIAYAFMAAFRMIPIMLESLFQLRNALKMRYQMIDNRNYSGFKRLKHLLIPLLSQNIRKAHRLSVAMEKKGFKDGPRTYYYHVPFSYKDLILIGLTVVIVILAFTFAQMLPITGITDAR
;
A
#
# COMPACT_ATOMS: atom_id res chain seq x y z
N MET A 1 -0.24 -16.39 1.61
CA MET A 1 -1.54 -15.69 1.53
C MET A 1 -1.61 -14.71 0.34
N ILE A 2 -0.61 -13.86 0.10
CA ILE A 2 -0.61 -12.93 -1.06
C ILE A 2 -0.47 -13.69 -2.39
N GLU A 3 0.33 -14.75 -2.45
CA GLU A 3 0.47 -15.61 -3.64
C GLU A 3 -0.82 -16.32 -4.06
N SER A 4 -1.75 -16.57 -3.13
CA SER A 4 -3.04 -17.19 -3.47
C SER A 4 -4.01 -16.24 -4.18
N TRP A 5 -3.73 -14.94 -4.20
CA TRP A 5 -4.57 -13.94 -4.87
C TRP A 5 -4.10 -13.64 -6.29
N LYS A 6 -2.84 -13.97 -6.60
CA LYS A 6 -2.25 -13.73 -7.91
C LYS A 6 -2.73 -14.77 -8.92
N THR A 7 -3.18 -14.32 -10.08
CA THR A 7 -3.70 -15.18 -11.16
C THR A 7 -2.80 -15.15 -12.38
N ARG A 8 -2.07 -14.07 -12.63
CA ARG A 8 -1.20 -13.91 -13.79
C ARG A 8 0.09 -13.20 -13.39
N HIS A 9 1.19 -13.59 -14.01
CA HIS A 9 2.45 -12.86 -13.95
C HIS A 9 2.37 -11.67 -14.91
N THR A 10 2.59 -10.47 -14.41
CA THR A 10 2.47 -9.25 -15.20
C THR A 10 3.84 -8.63 -15.43
N PHE A 11 3.93 -7.78 -16.44
CA PHE A 11 5.14 -7.02 -16.76
C PHE A 11 5.74 -6.32 -15.53
N MET A 12 4.88 -5.75 -14.67
CA MET A 12 5.32 -5.00 -13.50
C MET A 12 5.94 -5.89 -12.41
N ASP A 13 5.70 -7.19 -12.41
CA ASP A 13 6.32 -8.11 -11.44
C ASP A 13 7.85 -8.19 -11.59
N ASP A 14 8.33 -8.04 -12.82
CA ASP A 14 9.75 -8.13 -13.17
C ASP A 14 10.49 -6.79 -13.01
N VAL A 15 9.76 -5.69 -12.81
CA VAL A 15 10.34 -4.35 -12.61
C VAL A 15 10.97 -4.25 -11.23
N ASN A 16 12.13 -3.59 -11.16
CA ASN A 16 12.84 -3.36 -9.90
C ASN A 16 11.98 -2.55 -8.92
N ILE A 17 11.93 -3.00 -7.67
CA ILE A 17 11.11 -2.37 -6.64
C ILE A 17 11.58 -0.96 -6.30
N VAL A 18 12.91 -0.69 -6.33
CA VAL A 18 13.43 0.67 -6.10
C VAL A 18 12.91 1.62 -7.16
N THR A 19 12.85 1.20 -8.44
CA THR A 19 12.26 2.01 -9.53
C THR A 19 10.80 2.31 -9.26
N LYS A 20 10.00 1.32 -8.85
CA LYS A 20 8.57 1.51 -8.52
C LYS A 20 8.37 2.50 -7.37
N LEU A 21 9.17 2.36 -6.29
CA LEU A 21 9.09 3.24 -5.13
C LEU A 21 9.49 4.67 -5.48
N PHE A 22 10.61 4.83 -6.18
CA PHE A 22 11.09 6.14 -6.62
C PHE A 22 10.06 6.83 -7.52
N LEU A 23 9.49 6.09 -8.45
CA LEU A 23 8.48 6.60 -9.37
C LEU A 23 7.17 6.95 -8.64
N GLY A 24 6.78 6.16 -7.61
CA GLY A 24 5.64 6.46 -6.75
C GLY A 24 5.84 7.75 -5.96
N VAL A 25 7.03 7.96 -5.40
CA VAL A 25 7.38 9.20 -4.69
C VAL A 25 7.43 10.38 -5.65
N ALA A 26 8.05 10.22 -6.82
CA ALA A 26 8.11 11.26 -7.86
C ALA A 26 6.71 11.66 -8.34
N LEU A 27 5.84 10.69 -8.61
CA LEU A 27 4.46 10.91 -9.02
C LEU A 27 3.66 11.61 -7.90
N PHE A 28 3.85 11.23 -6.65
CA PHE A 28 3.22 11.89 -5.50
C PHE A 28 3.59 13.37 -5.44
N PHE A 29 4.89 13.71 -5.51
CA PHE A 29 5.32 15.10 -5.53
C PHE A 29 4.80 15.85 -6.76
N PHE A 30 4.83 15.22 -7.93
CA PHE A 30 4.31 15.82 -9.15
C PHE A 30 2.84 16.20 -9.02
N ILE A 31 2.00 15.30 -8.50
CA ILE A 31 0.56 15.50 -8.33
C ILE A 31 0.26 16.68 -7.37
N ILE A 32 1.11 16.94 -6.37
CA ILE A 32 0.92 18.09 -5.45
C ILE A 32 0.93 19.41 -6.23
N PHE A 33 1.77 19.53 -7.25
CA PHE A 33 1.89 20.76 -8.05
C PHE A 33 0.85 20.90 -9.16
N VAL A 34 0.07 19.85 -9.43
CA VAL A 34 -1.01 19.91 -10.42
C VAL A 34 -2.28 20.47 -9.79
N HIS A 35 -2.74 21.64 -10.25
CA HIS A 35 -3.92 22.34 -9.76
C HIS A 35 -5.08 22.34 -10.76
N HIS A 36 -4.84 21.90 -11.98
CA HIS A 36 -5.88 21.76 -13.01
C HIS A 36 -6.85 20.61 -12.66
N PHE A 37 -8.13 20.96 -12.52
CA PHE A 37 -9.17 20.00 -12.14
C PHE A 37 -9.35 18.91 -13.20
N ASP A 38 -9.48 19.29 -14.48
CA ASP A 38 -9.69 18.33 -15.57
C ASP A 38 -8.51 17.36 -15.75
N VAL A 39 -7.27 17.84 -15.57
CA VAL A 39 -6.08 16.98 -15.60
C VAL A 39 -6.16 15.90 -14.52
N MET A 40 -6.63 16.23 -13.31
CA MET A 40 -6.77 15.28 -12.24
C MET A 40 -7.80 14.19 -12.51
N ILE A 41 -8.93 14.53 -13.13
CA ILE A 41 -9.95 13.55 -13.54
C ILE A 41 -9.35 12.53 -14.51
N TYR A 42 -8.69 13.03 -15.59
CA TYR A 42 -8.10 12.18 -16.61
C TYR A 42 -6.97 11.33 -16.02
N LEU A 43 -6.14 11.92 -15.17
CA LEU A 43 -5.01 11.22 -14.55
C LEU A 43 -5.50 10.12 -13.59
N ALA A 44 -6.54 10.37 -12.78
CA ALA A 44 -7.16 9.36 -11.93
C ALA A 44 -7.77 8.21 -12.75
N THR A 45 -8.46 8.54 -13.85
CA THR A 45 -9.08 7.55 -14.73
C THR A 45 -8.02 6.68 -15.44
N LEU A 46 -6.98 7.31 -16.00
CA LEU A 46 -5.88 6.60 -16.67
C LEU A 46 -5.09 5.72 -15.68
N MET A 47 -4.86 6.19 -14.45
CA MET A 47 -4.20 5.41 -13.41
C MET A 47 -5.07 4.24 -12.92
N LEU A 48 -6.38 4.38 -12.86
CA LEU A 48 -7.30 3.27 -12.61
C LEU A 48 -7.15 2.22 -13.71
N PHE A 49 -7.19 2.62 -14.97
CA PHE A 49 -7.02 1.72 -16.12
C PHE A 49 -5.66 1.00 -16.06
N PHE A 50 -4.59 1.75 -15.82
CA PHE A 50 -3.24 1.20 -15.63
C PHE A 50 -3.22 0.15 -14.52
N MET A 51 -3.80 0.45 -13.35
CA MET A 51 -3.86 -0.49 -12.24
C MET A 51 -4.63 -1.76 -12.63
N LEU A 52 -5.77 -1.65 -13.30
CA LEU A 52 -6.57 -2.81 -13.72
C LEU A 52 -5.83 -3.72 -14.71
N LEU A 53 -5.07 -3.14 -15.64
CA LEU A 53 -4.26 -3.88 -16.62
C LEU A 53 -3.08 -4.61 -15.96
N VAL A 54 -2.47 -3.99 -14.95
CA VAL A 54 -1.20 -4.43 -14.38
C VAL A 54 -1.38 -5.27 -13.11
N ALA A 55 -2.52 -5.18 -12.42
CA ALA A 55 -2.73 -5.82 -11.12
C ALA A 55 -2.48 -7.34 -11.13
N GLY A 56 -2.83 -8.07 -12.20
CA GLY A 56 -2.59 -9.51 -12.35
C GLY A 56 -3.16 -10.40 -11.23
N THR A 57 -4.02 -9.83 -10.38
CA THR A 57 -4.66 -10.48 -9.23
C THR A 57 -6.12 -10.82 -9.52
N LYS A 58 -6.74 -11.63 -8.66
CA LYS A 58 -8.16 -11.98 -8.79
C LYS A 58 -9.03 -10.71 -8.84
N TRP A 59 -9.91 -10.60 -9.82
CA TRP A 59 -10.80 -9.47 -10.05
C TRP A 59 -11.52 -8.99 -8.78
N LYS A 60 -12.04 -9.91 -7.99
CA LYS A 60 -12.73 -9.60 -6.73
C LYS A 60 -11.84 -8.84 -5.74
N VAL A 61 -10.54 -9.20 -5.66
CA VAL A 61 -9.57 -8.54 -4.77
C VAL A 61 -9.28 -7.13 -5.27
N VAL A 62 -9.02 -6.98 -6.57
CA VAL A 62 -8.78 -5.66 -7.19
C VAL A 62 -9.97 -4.75 -6.95
N LEU A 63 -11.18 -5.22 -7.23
CA LEU A 63 -12.41 -4.46 -7.06
C LEU A 63 -12.63 -4.04 -5.59
N THR A 64 -12.40 -4.95 -4.65
CA THR A 64 -12.53 -4.63 -3.21
C THR A 64 -11.57 -3.53 -2.80
N PHE A 65 -10.30 -3.59 -3.19
CA PHE A 65 -9.32 -2.57 -2.84
C PHE A 65 -9.56 -1.25 -3.58
N THR A 66 -10.04 -1.29 -4.83
CA THR A 66 -10.44 -0.09 -5.58
C THR A 66 -11.61 0.61 -4.90
N ILE A 67 -12.66 -0.11 -4.53
CA ILE A 67 -13.80 0.46 -3.80
C ILE A 67 -13.35 1.06 -2.48
N LEU A 68 -12.48 0.35 -1.74
CA LEU A 68 -11.95 0.83 -0.47
C LEU A 68 -11.12 2.12 -0.65
N ALA A 69 -10.24 2.18 -1.65
CA ALA A 69 -9.45 3.37 -1.97
C ALA A 69 -10.34 4.56 -2.36
N THR A 70 -11.36 4.32 -3.19
CA THR A 70 -12.34 5.33 -3.58
C THR A 70 -13.15 5.84 -2.38
N PHE A 71 -13.58 4.93 -1.50
CA PHE A 71 -14.29 5.29 -0.28
C PHE A 71 -13.43 6.19 0.63
N PHE A 72 -12.17 5.84 0.87
CA PHE A 72 -11.27 6.68 1.66
C PHE A 72 -10.98 8.02 1.00
N ALA A 73 -10.84 8.06 -0.33
CA ALA A 73 -10.64 9.30 -1.07
C ALA A 73 -11.85 10.24 -0.92
N LEU A 74 -13.06 9.71 -1.06
CA LEU A 74 -14.29 10.49 -0.87
C LEU A 74 -14.44 10.97 0.57
N THR A 75 -14.17 10.10 1.56
CA THR A 75 -14.24 10.49 2.98
C THR A 75 -13.25 11.61 3.31
N SER A 76 -12.03 11.54 2.76
CA SER A 76 -11.02 12.60 2.94
C SER A 76 -11.48 13.94 2.38
N SER A 77 -12.21 13.95 1.26
CA SER A 77 -12.70 15.17 0.64
C SER A 77 -13.91 15.78 1.34
N LEU A 78 -14.72 14.98 2.02
CA LEU A 78 -15.91 15.47 2.74
C LEU A 78 -15.56 16.55 3.75
N PHE A 79 -14.44 16.42 4.44
CA PHE A 79 -13.99 17.44 5.39
C PHE A 79 -13.74 18.78 4.69
N MET A 80 -13.09 18.75 3.50
CA MET A 80 -12.82 19.95 2.71
C MET A 80 -14.11 20.57 2.14
N ILE A 81 -15.09 19.73 1.77
CA ILE A 81 -16.38 20.19 1.23
C ILE A 81 -17.22 20.87 2.34
N PHE A 82 -17.22 20.31 3.56
CA PHE A 82 -18.09 20.80 4.64
C PHE A 82 -17.52 22.00 5.39
N TYR A 83 -16.20 22.14 5.46
CA TYR A 83 -15.51 23.17 6.24
C TYR A 83 -14.60 24.08 5.40
N GLY A 84 -14.68 23.99 4.08
CA GLY A 84 -13.90 24.85 3.18
C GLY A 84 -14.52 26.24 3.08
N ASP A 85 -13.68 27.28 3.13
CA ASP A 85 -14.09 28.65 2.92
C ASP A 85 -14.23 28.95 1.41
N GLY A 86 -15.29 29.67 1.03
CA GLY A 86 -15.54 30.11 -0.33
C GLY A 86 -16.49 31.31 -0.38
N GLN A 87 -16.55 32.00 -1.54
CA GLN A 87 -17.35 33.23 -1.72
C GLN A 87 -18.79 32.94 -2.12
N HIS A 88 -19.05 31.83 -2.83
CA HIS A 88 -20.40 31.46 -3.29
C HIS A 88 -21.01 30.39 -2.42
N GLU A 89 -21.85 30.79 -1.46
CA GLU A 89 -22.58 29.86 -0.59
C GLU A 89 -23.68 29.14 -1.39
N LEU A 90 -23.63 27.79 -1.45
CA LEU A 90 -24.69 26.97 -2.03
C LEU A 90 -25.70 26.51 -0.97
N LEU A 91 -25.20 26.07 0.17
CA LEU A 91 -26.03 25.56 1.28
C LEU A 91 -25.34 25.89 2.62
N LYS A 92 -26.08 26.54 3.51
CA LYS A 92 -25.64 26.81 4.87
C LYS A 92 -26.55 26.08 5.86
N PHE A 93 -26.03 25.08 6.52
CA PHE A 93 -26.76 24.33 7.53
C PHE A 93 -25.95 24.26 8.85
N GLY A 94 -26.21 25.21 9.73
CA GLY A 94 -25.52 25.32 11.02
C GLY A 94 -24.02 25.56 10.89
N PHE A 95 -23.22 24.57 11.27
CA PHE A 95 -21.75 24.62 11.17
C PHE A 95 -21.18 24.17 9.83
N VAL A 96 -22.01 23.71 8.91
CA VAL A 96 -21.60 23.22 7.59
C VAL A 96 -21.91 24.28 6.54
N ASN A 97 -20.87 24.80 5.90
CA ASN A 97 -20.98 25.75 4.80
C ASN A 97 -20.48 25.08 3.52
N ILE A 98 -21.38 24.74 2.61
CA ILE A 98 -21.00 24.19 1.31
C ILE A 98 -20.95 25.34 0.30
N THR A 99 -19.77 25.60 -0.23
CA THR A 99 -19.54 26.60 -1.27
C THR A 99 -19.15 25.91 -2.56
N THR A 100 -19.33 26.57 -3.71
CA THR A 100 -18.90 26.02 -5.01
C THR A 100 -17.39 25.74 -5.03
N GLU A 101 -16.61 26.64 -4.45
CA GLU A 101 -15.17 26.53 -4.37
C GLU A 101 -14.75 25.36 -3.46
N SER A 102 -15.42 25.19 -2.31
CA SER A 102 -15.10 24.07 -1.39
C SER A 102 -15.43 22.71 -2.02
N LEU A 103 -16.50 22.65 -2.83
CA LEU A 103 -16.88 21.44 -3.56
C LEU A 103 -15.84 21.08 -4.63
N VAL A 104 -15.40 22.05 -5.42
CA VAL A 104 -14.35 21.85 -6.44
C VAL A 104 -13.04 21.42 -5.79
N ARG A 105 -12.60 22.10 -4.73
CA ARG A 105 -11.39 21.74 -3.97
C ARG A 105 -11.49 20.34 -3.38
N GLY A 106 -12.63 19.98 -2.80
CA GLY A 106 -12.87 18.66 -2.23
C GLY A 106 -12.81 17.56 -3.28
N LEU A 107 -13.51 17.74 -4.42
CA LEU A 107 -13.45 16.78 -5.53
C LEU A 107 -12.04 16.66 -6.11
N HIS A 108 -11.32 17.78 -6.27
CA HIS A 108 -9.93 17.77 -6.71
C HIS A 108 -9.04 16.96 -5.76
N LEU A 109 -9.24 17.11 -4.44
CA LEU A 109 -8.54 16.32 -3.42
C LEU A 109 -8.89 14.82 -3.51
N SER A 110 -10.15 14.48 -3.79
CA SER A 110 -10.56 13.09 -4.04
C SER A 110 -9.81 12.47 -5.21
N PHE A 111 -9.80 13.13 -6.37
CA PHE A 111 -9.11 12.62 -7.55
C PHE A 111 -7.60 12.51 -7.33
N ARG A 112 -7.00 13.46 -6.61
CA ARG A 112 -5.59 13.41 -6.19
C ARG A 112 -5.31 12.15 -5.36
N THR A 113 -6.13 11.91 -4.35
CA THR A 113 -5.99 10.75 -3.45
C THR A 113 -6.22 9.44 -4.20
N MET A 114 -7.21 9.38 -5.10
CA MET A 114 -7.46 8.22 -5.96
C MET A 114 -6.25 7.90 -6.84
N THR A 115 -5.66 8.89 -7.49
CA THR A 115 -4.50 8.70 -8.38
C THR A 115 -3.32 8.06 -7.64
N VAL A 116 -2.96 8.62 -6.49
CA VAL A 116 -1.87 8.11 -5.65
C VAL A 116 -2.19 6.70 -5.15
N SER A 117 -3.43 6.46 -4.72
CA SER A 117 -3.87 5.16 -4.22
C SER A 117 -3.84 4.09 -5.30
N TYR A 118 -4.28 4.36 -6.51
CA TYR A 118 -4.28 3.39 -7.61
C TYR A 118 -2.85 3.01 -8.03
N PHE A 119 -1.94 3.98 -8.07
CA PHE A 119 -0.54 3.68 -8.32
C PHE A 119 0.08 2.88 -7.16
N GLY A 120 -0.20 3.24 -5.92
CA GLY A 120 0.25 2.50 -4.73
C GLY A 120 -0.28 1.06 -4.70
N LEU A 121 -1.55 0.85 -5.06
CA LEU A 121 -2.13 -0.49 -5.19
C LEU A 121 -1.47 -1.31 -6.30
N SER A 122 -1.12 -0.68 -7.44
CA SER A 122 -0.36 -1.33 -8.51
C SER A 122 0.98 -1.87 -8.01
N ILE A 123 1.70 -1.08 -7.21
CA ILE A 123 2.95 -1.50 -6.56
C ILE A 123 2.66 -2.65 -5.57
N ALA A 124 1.65 -2.52 -4.72
CA ALA A 124 1.33 -3.51 -3.69
C ALA A 124 0.97 -4.88 -4.28
N PHE A 125 0.22 -4.92 -5.37
CA PHE A 125 -0.18 -6.18 -6.03
C PHE A 125 0.96 -6.86 -6.79
N THR A 126 1.96 -6.09 -7.23
CA THR A 126 3.05 -6.59 -8.08
C THR A 126 4.39 -6.72 -7.36
N SER A 127 4.46 -6.41 -6.07
CA SER A 127 5.71 -6.42 -5.32
C SER A 127 5.73 -7.53 -4.26
N GLN A 128 6.77 -8.36 -4.29
CA GLN A 128 7.02 -9.36 -3.25
C GLN A 128 7.84 -8.72 -2.13
N VAL A 129 7.37 -8.86 -0.88
CA VAL A 129 7.99 -8.24 0.29
C VAL A 129 9.47 -8.61 0.45
N ILE A 130 9.83 -9.85 0.17
CA ILE A 130 11.23 -10.32 0.28
C ILE A 130 12.12 -9.62 -0.75
N MET A 131 11.64 -9.44 -1.99
CA MET A 131 12.40 -8.78 -3.06
C MET A 131 12.60 -7.28 -2.78
N ILE A 132 11.68 -6.64 -2.02
CA ILE A 132 11.87 -5.25 -1.56
C ILE A 132 13.18 -5.13 -0.78
N PHE A 133 13.40 -6.00 0.20
CA PHE A 133 14.60 -5.94 1.03
C PHE A 133 15.89 -6.27 0.28
N TYR A 134 15.85 -7.23 -0.67
CA TYR A 134 17.01 -7.49 -1.54
C TYR A 134 17.36 -6.28 -2.41
N SER A 135 16.36 -5.64 -2.99
CA SER A 135 16.56 -4.45 -3.80
C SER A 135 17.07 -3.27 -2.98
N LEU A 136 16.54 -3.06 -1.77
CA LEU A 136 17.02 -2.02 -0.84
C LEU A 136 18.47 -2.23 -0.41
N MET A 137 18.89 -3.49 -0.16
CA MET A 137 20.28 -3.80 0.18
C MET A 137 21.23 -3.54 -0.99
N GLN A 138 20.84 -3.95 -2.20
CA GLN A 138 21.70 -3.88 -3.38
C GLN A 138 21.82 -2.46 -3.93
N HIS A 139 20.73 -1.69 -3.96
CA HIS A 139 20.69 -0.37 -4.59
C HIS A 139 20.79 0.80 -3.60
N LEU A 140 20.09 0.71 -2.45
CA LEU A 140 20.13 1.76 -1.42
C LEU A 140 21.13 1.49 -0.31
N LYS A 141 21.95 0.42 -0.42
CA LYS A 141 23.01 0.06 0.53
C LYS A 141 22.53 -0.02 1.98
N VAL A 142 21.27 -0.42 2.19
CA VAL A 142 20.72 -0.66 3.53
C VAL A 142 21.54 -1.77 4.21
N LYS A 143 21.88 -1.56 5.47
CA LYS A 143 22.69 -2.53 6.24
C LYS A 143 22.05 -3.91 6.21
N PRO A 144 22.78 -4.97 5.79
CA PRO A 144 22.25 -6.33 5.68
C PRO A 144 21.59 -6.84 6.95
N LYS A 145 22.14 -6.48 8.13
CA LYS A 145 21.61 -6.84 9.44
C LYS A 145 20.14 -6.41 9.61
N ILE A 146 19.83 -5.17 9.21
CA ILE A 146 18.48 -4.61 9.31
C ILE A 146 17.55 -5.29 8.30
N ALA A 147 17.95 -5.41 7.05
CA ALA A 147 17.14 -6.00 6.00
C ALA A 147 16.80 -7.48 6.28
N TYR A 148 17.78 -8.28 6.72
CA TYR A 148 17.55 -9.68 7.09
C TYR A 148 16.69 -9.80 8.35
N ALA A 149 16.79 -8.87 9.32
CA ALA A 149 15.89 -8.86 10.47
C ALA A 149 14.43 -8.64 10.06
N PHE A 150 14.18 -7.69 9.14
CA PHE A 150 12.82 -7.49 8.59
C PHE A 150 12.33 -8.69 7.77
N MET A 151 13.18 -9.26 6.89
CA MET A 151 12.81 -10.47 6.14
C MET A 151 12.44 -11.62 7.06
N ALA A 152 13.20 -11.83 8.14
CA ALA A 152 12.90 -12.83 9.16
C ALA A 152 11.58 -12.53 9.88
N ALA A 153 11.32 -11.26 10.23
CA ALA A 153 10.08 -10.84 10.87
C ALA A 153 8.87 -11.11 9.96
N PHE A 154 8.93 -10.75 8.69
CA PHE A 154 7.84 -11.02 7.73
C PHE A 154 7.59 -12.52 7.53
N ARG A 155 8.66 -13.34 7.51
CA ARG A 155 8.52 -14.79 7.45
C ARG A 155 7.88 -15.36 8.72
N MET A 156 8.11 -14.74 9.87
CA MET A 156 7.53 -15.16 11.15
C MET A 156 6.03 -14.87 11.28
N ILE A 157 5.47 -13.88 10.55
CA ILE A 157 4.05 -13.50 10.64
C ILE A 157 3.12 -14.70 10.37
N PRO A 158 3.19 -15.43 9.24
CA PRO A 158 2.31 -16.56 8.99
C PRO A 158 2.50 -17.68 10.04
N ILE A 159 3.72 -17.94 10.48
CA ILE A 159 4.02 -18.94 11.52
C ILE A 159 3.40 -18.52 12.86
N MET A 160 3.40 -17.23 13.17
CA MET A 160 2.77 -16.69 14.38
C MET A 160 1.25 -16.83 14.32
N LEU A 161 0.63 -16.54 13.17
CA LEU A 161 -0.81 -16.73 12.97
C LEU A 161 -1.22 -18.18 13.15
N GLU A 162 -0.47 -19.12 12.60
CA GLU A 162 -0.71 -20.55 12.79
C GLU A 162 -0.60 -20.95 14.26
N SER A 163 0.46 -20.49 14.95
CA SER A 163 0.65 -20.71 16.39
C SER A 163 -0.48 -20.12 17.23
N LEU A 164 -1.03 -18.96 16.81
CA LEU A 164 -2.21 -18.34 17.44
C LEU A 164 -3.44 -19.23 17.33
N PHE A 165 -3.72 -19.77 16.14
CA PHE A 165 -4.85 -20.68 15.93
C PHE A 165 -4.70 -21.97 16.73
N GLN A 166 -3.51 -22.56 16.74
CA GLN A 166 -3.23 -23.76 17.54
C GLN A 166 -3.43 -23.50 19.04
N LEU A 167 -2.89 -22.39 19.56
CA LEU A 167 -3.06 -22.01 20.97
C LEU A 167 -4.53 -21.77 21.32
N ARG A 168 -5.25 -21.04 20.44
CA ARG A 168 -6.68 -20.79 20.62
C ARG A 168 -7.49 -22.09 20.69
N ASN A 169 -7.21 -23.05 19.82
CA ASN A 169 -7.88 -24.34 19.81
C ASN A 169 -7.53 -25.16 21.08
N ALA A 170 -6.28 -25.19 21.49
CA ALA A 170 -5.87 -25.86 22.71
C ALA A 170 -6.53 -25.28 23.97
N LEU A 171 -6.63 -23.94 24.04
CA LEU A 171 -7.34 -23.28 25.13
C LEU A 171 -8.85 -23.59 25.10
N LYS A 172 -9.46 -23.57 23.89
CA LYS A 172 -10.88 -23.94 23.76
C LYS A 172 -11.17 -25.32 24.30
N MET A 173 -10.35 -26.33 24.00
CA MET A 173 -10.49 -27.69 24.52
C MET A 173 -10.34 -27.72 26.05
N ARG A 174 -9.37 -26.99 26.61
CA ARG A 174 -9.20 -26.89 28.07
C ARG A 174 -10.41 -26.28 28.76
N TYR A 175 -11.02 -25.23 28.19
CA TYR A 175 -12.17 -24.54 28.78
C TYR A 175 -13.49 -25.29 28.60
N GLN A 176 -13.60 -26.15 27.60
CA GLN A 176 -14.75 -27.08 27.49
C GLN A 176 -14.74 -28.11 28.63
N MET A 177 -13.56 -28.43 29.19
CA MET A 177 -13.41 -29.33 30.34
C MET A 177 -13.59 -28.62 31.70
N ILE A 178 -13.49 -27.30 31.75
CA ILE A 178 -13.61 -26.50 32.98
C ILE A 178 -14.74 -25.51 32.74
N ASP A 179 -15.89 -25.71 33.41
CA ASP A 179 -17.05 -24.81 33.37
C ASP A 179 -16.66 -23.45 33.99
N ASN A 180 -16.19 -22.53 33.16
CA ASN A 180 -15.63 -21.28 33.65
C ASN A 180 -16.32 -20.07 32.97
N ARG A 181 -17.48 -19.68 33.55
CA ARG A 181 -18.24 -18.46 33.17
C ARG A 181 -17.44 -17.14 33.29
N ASN A 182 -16.28 -17.16 33.94
CA ASN A 182 -15.45 -15.97 34.24
C ASN A 182 -14.38 -15.64 33.20
N TYR A 183 -14.42 -16.25 32.00
CA TYR A 183 -13.37 -16.10 30.99
C TYR A 183 -13.84 -15.22 29.84
N SER A 184 -13.98 -13.90 30.11
CA SER A 184 -14.36 -12.94 29.05
C SER A 184 -13.35 -11.79 28.93
N GLY A 185 -13.28 -11.20 27.74
CA GLY A 185 -12.61 -9.94 27.46
C GLY A 185 -11.10 -9.96 27.63
N PHE A 186 -10.57 -9.03 28.42
CA PHE A 186 -9.15 -8.75 28.58
C PHE A 186 -8.33 -9.93 29.17
N LYS A 187 -8.92 -10.71 30.08
CA LYS A 187 -8.27 -11.90 30.66
C LYS A 187 -7.97 -12.92 29.57
N ARG A 188 -8.90 -13.18 28.65
CA ARG A 188 -8.70 -14.10 27.54
C ARG A 188 -7.59 -13.65 26.60
N LEU A 189 -7.53 -12.33 26.31
CA LEU A 189 -6.48 -11.75 25.50
C LEU A 189 -5.08 -11.95 26.14
N LYS A 190 -4.95 -11.71 27.44
CA LYS A 190 -3.70 -11.90 28.19
C LYS A 190 -3.22 -13.36 28.13
N HIS A 191 -4.12 -14.33 28.28
CA HIS A 191 -3.80 -15.76 28.21
C HIS A 191 -3.41 -16.25 26.80
N LEU A 192 -3.79 -15.50 25.75
CA LEU A 192 -3.33 -15.76 24.39
C LEU A 192 -2.00 -15.06 24.09
N LEU A 193 -1.88 -13.78 24.47
CA LEU A 193 -0.72 -12.96 24.08
C LEU A 193 0.56 -13.37 24.81
N ILE A 194 0.52 -13.64 26.12
CA ILE A 194 1.74 -13.94 26.88
C ILE A 194 2.44 -15.22 26.39
N PRO A 195 1.75 -16.38 26.23
CA PRO A 195 2.39 -17.57 25.70
C PRO A 195 2.86 -17.41 24.24
N LEU A 196 2.07 -16.69 23.42
CA LEU A 196 2.42 -16.44 22.02
C LEU A 196 3.69 -15.60 21.91
N LEU A 197 3.80 -14.49 22.68
CA LEU A 197 4.99 -13.65 22.73
C LEU A 197 6.21 -14.43 23.20
N SER A 198 6.07 -15.17 24.31
CA SER A 198 7.15 -16.00 24.84
C SER A 198 7.64 -17.02 23.82
N GLN A 199 6.74 -17.67 23.09
CA GLN A 199 7.08 -18.62 22.04
C GLN A 199 7.81 -17.94 20.87
N ASN A 200 7.35 -16.76 20.43
CA ASN A 200 7.95 -16.03 19.32
C ASN A 200 9.33 -15.47 19.68
N ILE A 201 9.54 -14.99 20.92
CA ILE A 201 10.85 -14.56 21.41
C ILE A 201 11.84 -15.74 21.37
N ARG A 202 11.45 -16.93 21.86
CA ARG A 202 12.29 -18.13 21.78
C ARG A 202 12.61 -18.56 20.35
N LYS A 203 11.62 -18.45 19.41
CA LYS A 203 11.86 -18.74 17.98
C LYS A 203 12.85 -17.74 17.37
N ALA A 204 12.70 -16.45 17.67
CA ALA A 204 13.60 -15.40 17.19
C ALA A 204 15.03 -15.59 17.72
N HIS A 205 15.18 -15.91 19.00
CA HIS A 205 16.49 -16.19 19.60
C HIS A 205 17.17 -17.40 18.92
N ARG A 206 16.44 -18.51 18.72
CA ARG A 206 16.97 -19.68 18.01
C ARG A 206 17.41 -19.36 16.59
N LEU A 207 16.64 -18.50 15.88
CA LEU A 207 16.99 -18.05 14.54
C LEU A 207 18.28 -17.22 14.55
N SER A 208 18.43 -16.30 15.51
CA SER A 208 19.65 -15.49 15.67
C SER A 208 20.88 -16.37 15.90
N VAL A 209 20.80 -17.31 16.85
CA VAL A 209 21.89 -18.26 17.13
C VAL A 209 22.22 -19.12 15.90
N ALA A 210 21.20 -19.57 15.16
CA ALA A 210 21.42 -20.35 13.94
C ALA A 210 22.10 -19.53 12.84
N MET A 211 21.75 -18.24 12.71
CA MET A 211 22.40 -17.33 11.76
C MET A 211 23.88 -17.11 12.12
N GLU A 212 24.17 -16.85 13.39
CA GLU A 212 25.56 -16.69 13.87
C GLU A 212 26.41 -17.94 13.64
N LYS A 213 25.88 -19.14 13.95
CA LYS A 213 26.54 -20.41 13.67
C LYS A 213 26.79 -20.67 12.19
N LYS A 214 25.94 -20.13 11.30
CA LYS A 214 26.13 -20.19 9.85
C LYS A 214 27.07 -19.10 9.31
N GLY A 215 27.74 -18.36 10.19
CA GLY A 215 28.72 -17.35 9.79
C GLY A 215 28.12 -16.00 9.41
N PHE A 216 26.92 -15.69 9.87
CA PHE A 216 26.33 -14.37 9.64
C PHE A 216 27.14 -13.31 10.42
N LYS A 217 27.98 -12.56 9.71
CA LYS A 217 28.83 -11.47 10.25
C LYS A 217 28.57 -10.18 9.49
N ASP A 218 28.90 -9.06 10.10
CA ASP A 218 28.93 -7.77 9.40
C ASP A 218 30.13 -7.75 8.42
N GLY A 219 29.90 -7.28 7.18
CA GLY A 219 30.95 -7.18 6.17
C GLY A 219 30.41 -7.25 4.74
N PRO A 220 31.30 -7.19 3.75
CA PRO A 220 30.92 -7.32 2.33
C PRO A 220 30.31 -8.69 2.08
N ARG A 221 29.24 -8.74 1.30
CA ARG A 221 28.45 -9.94 1.04
C ARG A 221 28.20 -10.17 -0.42
N THR A 222 28.14 -11.45 -0.78
CA THR A 222 27.58 -11.92 -2.04
C THR A 222 26.07 -12.17 -1.83
N TYR A 223 25.28 -11.82 -2.83
CA TYR A 223 23.83 -12.02 -2.82
C TYR A 223 23.49 -13.20 -3.72
N TYR A 224 22.67 -14.11 -3.19
CA TYR A 224 22.14 -15.23 -3.97
C TYR A 224 21.09 -14.75 -4.99
N TYR A 225 20.22 -13.83 -4.57
CA TYR A 225 19.25 -13.20 -5.45
C TYR A 225 19.78 -11.83 -5.89
N HIS A 226 20.02 -11.69 -7.17
CA HIS A 226 20.33 -10.41 -7.79
C HIS A 226 19.05 -9.78 -8.33
N VAL A 227 18.87 -8.50 -8.06
CA VAL A 227 17.74 -7.70 -8.54
C VAL A 227 18.32 -6.57 -9.41
N PRO A 228 18.80 -6.88 -10.64
CA PRO A 228 19.38 -5.87 -11.52
C PRO A 228 18.32 -4.91 -12.03
N PHE A 229 18.74 -3.73 -12.43
CA PHE A 229 17.89 -2.86 -13.25
C PHE A 229 17.74 -3.48 -14.64
N SER A 230 16.51 -3.48 -15.16
CA SER A 230 16.17 -4.06 -16.45
C SER A 230 15.59 -2.99 -17.39
N TYR A 231 15.61 -3.25 -18.70
CA TYR A 231 14.90 -2.39 -19.67
C TYR A 231 13.40 -2.22 -19.32
N LYS A 232 12.82 -3.16 -18.57
CA LYS A 232 11.44 -3.08 -18.08
C LYS A 232 11.23 -1.91 -17.12
N ASP A 233 12.27 -1.52 -16.38
CA ASP A 233 12.24 -0.34 -15.50
C ASP A 233 12.06 0.93 -16.32
N LEU A 234 12.80 1.04 -17.43
CA LEU A 234 12.73 2.17 -18.33
C LEU A 234 11.37 2.24 -19.05
N ILE A 235 10.80 1.10 -19.42
CA ILE A 235 9.45 1.03 -19.99
C ILE A 235 8.40 1.51 -18.99
N LEU A 236 8.51 1.13 -17.71
CA LEU A 236 7.58 1.60 -16.68
C LEU A 236 7.65 3.12 -16.50
N ILE A 237 8.86 3.69 -16.47
CA ILE A 237 9.07 5.14 -16.40
C ILE A 237 8.43 5.81 -17.62
N GLY A 238 8.76 5.31 -18.83
CA GLY A 238 8.19 5.83 -20.08
C GLY A 238 6.67 5.78 -20.10
N LEU A 239 6.08 4.66 -19.68
CA LEU A 239 4.63 4.48 -19.63
C LEU A 239 3.96 5.45 -18.64
N THR A 240 4.58 5.67 -17.48
CA THR A 240 4.05 6.65 -16.51
C THR A 240 4.12 8.07 -17.04
N VAL A 241 5.21 8.44 -17.71
CA VAL A 241 5.35 9.75 -18.37
C VAL A 241 4.31 9.91 -19.50
N VAL A 242 4.08 8.89 -20.31
CA VAL A 242 3.05 8.88 -21.35
C VAL A 242 1.65 9.07 -20.75
N ILE A 243 1.33 8.40 -19.65
CA ILE A 243 0.05 8.57 -18.94
C ILE A 243 -0.14 10.02 -18.51
N VAL A 244 0.90 10.64 -17.94
CA VAL A 244 0.86 12.04 -17.51
C VAL A 244 0.65 12.96 -18.73
N ILE A 245 1.40 12.78 -19.81
CA ILE A 245 1.25 13.59 -21.04
C ILE A 245 -0.16 13.43 -21.62
N LEU A 246 -0.67 12.20 -21.69
CA LEU A 246 -2.04 11.94 -22.18
C LEU A 246 -3.09 12.64 -21.30
N ALA A 247 -2.94 12.65 -19.98
CA ALA A 247 -3.85 13.36 -19.09
C ALA A 247 -3.88 14.86 -19.38
N PHE A 248 -2.72 15.48 -19.64
CA PHE A 248 -2.65 16.90 -20.03
C PHE A 248 -3.25 17.18 -21.42
N THR A 249 -2.94 16.34 -22.39
CA THR A 249 -3.48 16.51 -23.76
C THR A 249 -5.00 16.34 -23.80
N PHE A 250 -5.54 15.34 -23.09
CA PHE A 250 -6.98 15.14 -23.00
C PHE A 250 -7.67 16.31 -22.27
N ALA A 251 -7.08 16.84 -21.21
CA ALA A 251 -7.63 17.99 -20.50
C ALA A 251 -7.67 19.25 -21.37
N GLN A 252 -6.72 19.41 -22.32
CA GLN A 252 -6.72 20.53 -23.27
C GLN A 252 -7.70 20.32 -24.44
N MET A 253 -7.82 19.08 -24.95
CA MET A 253 -8.69 18.80 -26.10
C MET A 253 -10.17 18.69 -25.73
N LEU A 254 -10.46 18.13 -24.54
CA LEU A 254 -11.81 17.84 -24.04
C LEU A 254 -11.96 18.35 -22.60
N PRO A 255 -12.05 19.68 -22.38
CA PRO A 255 -12.28 20.18 -21.03
C PRO A 255 -13.68 19.75 -20.55
N ILE A 256 -13.75 19.03 -19.42
CA ILE A 256 -15.00 18.56 -18.83
C ILE A 256 -15.66 19.69 -18.03
N THR A 257 -14.89 20.38 -17.22
CA THR A 257 -15.40 21.44 -16.33
C THR A 257 -14.89 22.82 -16.70
N GLY A 258 -13.76 22.91 -17.42
CA GLY A 258 -13.09 24.15 -17.78
C GLY A 258 -12.47 24.91 -16.61
N ILE A 259 -12.42 24.28 -15.41
CA ILE A 259 -11.82 24.88 -14.21
C ILE A 259 -10.31 24.69 -14.27
N THR A 260 -9.61 25.78 -14.54
CA THR A 260 -8.15 25.78 -14.70
C THR A 260 -7.39 25.84 -13.37
N ASP A 261 -7.99 26.38 -12.31
CA ASP A 261 -7.39 26.48 -10.99
C ASP A 261 -8.38 26.05 -9.90
N ALA A 262 -8.02 25.03 -9.14
CA ALA A 262 -8.81 24.47 -8.04
C ALA A 262 -8.31 24.93 -6.65
N ARG A 263 -7.61 26.08 -6.56
CA ARG A 263 -7.11 26.65 -5.29
C ARG A 263 -8.18 27.30 -4.46
#